data_11235a735f4789480b16f42fc4787705
#
_entry.id   11235a735f4789480b16f42fc4787705
#
_cell.length_a   1.000
_cell.length_b   1.000
_cell.length_c   1.000
_cell.angle_alpha   90.00
_cell.angle_beta   90.00
_cell.angle_gamma   90.00
#
_symmetry.space_group_name_H-M   'P 1'
#
loop_
_entity.id
_entity.type
_entity.pdbx_description
1 polymer ?
#
loop_
_entity_poly.entity_id
_entity_poly.type
_entity_poly.pdbx_seq_one_letter_code
_entity_poly.pdbx_strand_id
1 'polypeptide(L)'
;DVYKREATNPSELAASLNRVGVSYKIGYSVAIALRYIPDVQDDFAKIKHAQEARGIEMSGKAKLGDRIKNVAAIIFPLVFSSMDRIDVVSNAMELRGFGKHKKRTWYMGKPLAAADYAVLIVTAAFSAVALMITFSNGSRFYNPFV
;
A
#
# COMPACT_ATOMS: atom_id res chain seq x y z
N ASP A 1 -4.23 13.45 10.72
CA ASP A 1 -4.16 12.23 9.89
C ASP A 1 -5.09 12.22 8.66
N VAL A 2 -6.09 13.10 8.59
CA VAL A 2 -6.98 13.25 7.44
C VAL A 2 -6.22 13.78 6.21
N TYR A 3 -5.30 14.70 6.39
CA TYR A 3 -4.50 15.31 5.31
C TYR A 3 -3.58 14.33 4.56
N LYS A 4 -3.13 13.24 5.20
CA LYS A 4 -2.29 12.22 4.53
C LYS A 4 -3.07 11.31 3.59
N ARG A 5 -4.37 11.17 3.77
CA ARG A 5 -5.22 10.33 2.90
C ARG A 5 -5.62 11.04 1.60
N GLU A 6 -5.60 12.36 1.58
CA GLU A 6 -5.98 13.14 0.40
C GLU A 6 -4.84 13.29 -0.63
N ALA A 7 -3.59 13.05 -0.22
CA ALA A 7 -2.42 13.27 -1.08
C ALA A 7 -2.27 12.26 -2.22
N THR A 8 -2.86 11.06 -2.10
CA THR A 8 -2.76 10.04 -3.17
C THR A 8 -4.07 9.30 -3.33
N ASN A 9 -4.75 9.52 -4.45
CA ASN A 9 -5.95 8.77 -4.80
C ASN A 9 -5.52 7.34 -5.23
N PRO A 10 -6.03 6.27 -4.58
CA PRO A 10 -5.71 4.88 -4.95
C PRO A 10 -5.91 4.57 -6.44
N SER A 11 -6.88 5.23 -7.07
CA SER A 11 -7.17 5.07 -8.50
C SER A 11 -6.08 5.69 -9.39
N GLU A 12 -5.49 6.82 -8.98
CA GLU A 12 -4.38 7.46 -9.70
C GLU A 12 -3.10 6.63 -9.59
N LEU A 13 -2.84 6.07 -8.41
CA LEU A 13 -1.71 5.15 -8.20
C LEU A 13 -1.83 3.91 -9.09
N ALA A 14 -3.02 3.29 -9.16
CA ALA A 14 -3.26 2.14 -10.02
C ALA A 14 -3.07 2.48 -11.50
N ALA A 15 -3.53 3.66 -11.94
CA ALA A 15 -3.32 4.15 -13.30
C ALA A 15 -1.83 4.38 -13.61
N SER A 16 -1.06 4.91 -12.66
CA SER A 16 0.38 5.13 -12.79
C SER A 16 1.16 3.82 -12.89
N LEU A 17 0.82 2.82 -12.06
CA LEU A 17 1.43 1.48 -12.14
C LEU A 17 1.18 0.82 -13.50
N ASN A 18 -0.01 0.97 -14.06
CA ASN A 18 -0.31 0.43 -15.38
C ASN A 18 0.50 1.11 -16.50
N ARG A 19 0.84 2.41 -16.37
CA ARG A 19 1.71 3.11 -17.31
C ARG A 19 3.14 2.61 -17.31
N VAL A 20 3.66 2.22 -16.16
CA VAL A 20 5.01 1.64 -16.01
C VAL A 20 5.08 0.21 -16.58
N GLY A 21 3.96 -0.33 -17.09
CA GLY A 21 3.90 -1.66 -17.70
C GLY A 21 3.39 -2.76 -16.77
N VAL A 22 2.98 -2.43 -15.56
CA VAL A 22 2.36 -3.38 -14.63
C VAL A 22 0.96 -3.74 -15.14
N SER A 23 0.60 -5.02 -15.07
CA SER A 23 -0.72 -5.49 -15.47
C SER A 23 -1.84 -4.72 -14.74
N TYR A 24 -2.91 -4.36 -15.47
CA TYR A 24 -4.05 -3.67 -14.87
C TYR A 24 -4.68 -4.44 -13.70
N LYS A 25 -4.57 -5.77 -13.70
CA LYS A 25 -5.05 -6.62 -12.59
C LYS A 25 -4.31 -6.33 -11.29
N ILE A 26 -2.99 -6.21 -11.37
CA ILE A 26 -2.14 -5.88 -10.21
C ILE A 26 -2.41 -4.43 -9.76
N GLY A 27 -2.41 -3.47 -10.67
CA GLY A 27 -2.72 -2.08 -10.34
C GLY A 27 -4.09 -1.92 -9.65
N TYR A 28 -5.09 -2.65 -10.13
CA TYR A 28 -6.41 -2.65 -9.52
C TYR A 28 -6.43 -3.32 -8.14
N SER A 29 -5.69 -4.43 -7.96
CA SER A 29 -5.56 -5.11 -6.65
C SER A 29 -4.92 -4.18 -5.61
N VAL A 30 -3.89 -3.43 -6.00
CA VAL A 30 -3.26 -2.43 -5.14
C VAL A 30 -4.25 -1.32 -4.77
N ALA A 31 -5.03 -0.82 -5.74
CA ALA A 31 -6.04 0.21 -5.46
C ALA A 31 -7.12 -0.28 -4.48
N ILE A 32 -7.58 -1.52 -4.63
CA ILE A 32 -8.51 -2.16 -3.69
C ILE A 32 -7.87 -2.28 -2.31
N ALA A 33 -6.64 -2.80 -2.22
CA ALA A 33 -5.94 -2.96 -0.96
C ALA A 33 -5.84 -1.63 -0.21
N LEU A 34 -5.39 -0.56 -0.89
CA LEU A 34 -5.28 0.77 -0.28
C LEU A 34 -6.64 1.32 0.18
N ARG A 35 -7.71 1.02 -0.53
CA ARG A 35 -9.06 1.43 -0.15
C ARG A 35 -9.55 0.72 1.11
N TYR A 36 -9.22 -0.57 1.26
CA TYR A 36 -9.70 -1.37 2.39
C TYR A 36 -8.82 -1.30 3.64
N ILE A 37 -7.61 -0.73 3.56
CA ILE A 37 -6.74 -0.55 4.73
C ILE A 37 -7.47 0.15 5.89
N PRO A 38 -8.18 1.29 5.70
CA PRO A 38 -8.92 1.93 6.79
C PRO A 38 -10.00 1.04 7.40
N ASP A 39 -10.75 0.33 6.55
CA ASP A 39 -11.83 -0.55 7.01
C ASP A 39 -11.29 -1.70 7.87
N VAL A 40 -10.16 -2.30 7.47
CA VAL A 40 -9.48 -3.36 8.22
C VAL A 40 -8.93 -2.83 9.55
N GLN A 41 -8.42 -1.59 9.58
CA GLN A 41 -7.98 -0.94 10.82
C GLN A 41 -9.14 -0.72 11.80
N ASP A 42 -10.29 -0.30 11.30
CA ASP A 42 -11.50 -0.12 12.11
C ASP A 42 -12.04 -1.47 12.65
N ASP A 43 -12.06 -2.50 11.81
CA ASP A 43 -12.45 -3.85 12.22
C ASP A 43 -11.48 -4.41 13.28
N PHE A 44 -10.18 -4.23 13.10
CA PHE A 44 -9.18 -4.60 14.09
C PHE A 44 -9.41 -3.91 15.43
N ALA A 45 -9.69 -2.60 15.43
CA ALA A 45 -9.97 -1.85 16.66
C ALA A 45 -11.22 -2.38 17.38
N LYS A 46 -12.31 -2.64 16.63
CA LYS A 46 -13.55 -3.19 17.18
C LYS A 46 -13.34 -4.56 17.80
N ILE A 47 -12.64 -5.46 17.08
CA ILE A 47 -12.35 -6.82 17.56
C ILE A 47 -11.48 -6.75 18.81
N LYS A 48 -10.44 -5.90 18.80
CA LYS A 48 -9.56 -5.69 19.94
C LYS A 48 -10.35 -5.26 21.18
N HIS A 49 -11.19 -4.23 21.08
CA HIS A 49 -12.03 -3.78 22.19
C HIS A 49 -13.00 -4.86 22.66
N ALA A 50 -13.57 -5.65 21.75
CA ALA A 50 -14.44 -6.77 22.11
C ALA A 50 -13.67 -7.85 22.89
N GLN A 51 -12.42 -8.13 22.55
CA GLN A 51 -11.59 -9.12 23.26
C GLN A 51 -11.09 -8.58 24.62
N GLU A 52 -10.76 -7.30 24.70
CA GLU A 52 -10.46 -6.62 25.96
C GLU A 52 -11.65 -6.69 26.94
N ALA A 53 -12.87 -6.46 26.46
CA ALA A 53 -14.09 -6.60 27.24
C ALA A 53 -14.34 -8.04 27.75
N ARG A 54 -13.81 -9.06 27.04
CA ARG A 54 -13.83 -10.48 27.47
C ARG A 54 -12.69 -10.83 28.43
N GLY A 55 -11.89 -9.86 28.86
CA GLY A 55 -10.80 -10.06 29.82
C GLY A 55 -9.50 -10.57 29.20
N ILE A 56 -9.34 -10.49 27.88
CA ILE A 56 -8.09 -10.84 27.22
C ILE A 56 -7.12 -9.67 27.38
N GLU A 57 -6.11 -9.85 28.20
CA GLU A 57 -5.09 -8.83 28.44
C GLU A 57 -4.15 -8.69 27.23
N MET A 58 -4.18 -7.53 26.58
CA MET A 58 -3.31 -7.17 25.46
C MET A 58 -1.99 -6.51 25.92
N SER A 59 -1.74 -6.49 27.23
CA SER A 59 -0.54 -5.89 27.81
C SER A 59 0.72 -6.67 27.43
N GLY A 60 1.80 -5.95 27.11
CA GLY A 60 3.09 -6.52 26.74
C GLY A 60 3.79 -7.34 27.84
N LYS A 61 3.18 -7.47 29.03
CA LYS A 61 3.71 -8.18 30.20
C LYS A 61 3.37 -9.68 30.23
N ALA A 62 2.49 -10.17 29.32
CA ALA A 62 2.11 -11.57 29.25
C ALA A 62 3.26 -12.46 28.74
N LYS A 63 3.30 -13.73 29.15
CA LYS A 63 4.24 -14.75 28.66
C LYS A 63 4.08 -14.93 27.14
N LEU A 64 5.15 -15.30 26.44
CA LEU A 64 5.15 -15.44 24.98
C LEU A 64 4.00 -16.33 24.45
N GLY A 65 3.68 -17.44 25.14
CA GLY A 65 2.58 -18.33 24.75
C GLY A 65 1.21 -17.65 24.85
N ASP A 66 0.96 -16.88 25.89
CA ASP A 66 -0.29 -16.14 26.09
C ASP A 66 -0.40 -15.00 25.08
N ARG A 67 0.71 -14.35 24.72
CA ARG A 67 0.73 -13.33 23.67
C ARG A 67 0.31 -13.89 22.32
N ILE A 68 0.84 -15.06 21.93
CA ILE A 68 0.45 -15.72 20.66
C ILE A 68 -1.04 -16.06 20.66
N LYS A 69 -1.54 -16.60 21.77
CA LYS A 69 -2.98 -16.93 21.93
C LYS A 69 -3.85 -15.67 21.83
N ASN A 70 -3.43 -14.59 22.47
CA ASN A 70 -4.16 -13.31 22.46
C ASN A 70 -4.17 -12.67 21.05
N VAL A 71 -3.05 -12.73 20.33
CA VAL A 71 -2.97 -12.28 18.94
C VAL A 71 -3.85 -13.13 18.05
N ALA A 72 -3.84 -14.45 18.21
CA ALA A 72 -4.70 -15.35 17.46
C ALA A 72 -6.19 -15.06 17.68
N ALA A 73 -6.59 -14.71 18.91
CA ALA A 73 -7.96 -14.34 19.27
C ALA A 73 -8.47 -13.08 18.53
N ILE A 74 -7.56 -12.23 18.02
CA ILE A 74 -7.92 -11.09 17.16
C ILE A 74 -7.85 -11.47 15.69
N ILE A 75 -6.78 -12.16 15.29
CA ILE A 75 -6.52 -12.44 13.86
C ILE A 75 -7.61 -13.36 13.28
N PHE A 76 -8.04 -14.39 14.00
CA PHE A 76 -9.06 -15.30 13.47
C PHE A 76 -10.37 -14.60 13.12
N PRO A 77 -11.03 -13.84 14.02
CA PRO A 77 -12.24 -13.10 13.66
C PRO A 77 -12.01 -12.08 12.53
N LEU A 78 -10.84 -11.42 12.50
CA LEU A 78 -10.48 -10.46 11.47
C LEU A 78 -10.37 -11.12 10.09
N VAL A 79 -9.75 -12.30 10.02
CA VAL A 79 -9.63 -13.09 8.78
C VAL A 79 -11.01 -13.53 8.29
N PHE A 80 -11.87 -14.08 9.17
CA PHE A 80 -13.22 -14.49 8.79
C PHE A 80 -14.05 -13.32 8.27
N SER A 81 -14.05 -12.18 8.96
CA SER A 81 -14.75 -10.97 8.49
C SER A 81 -14.20 -10.49 7.14
N SER A 82 -12.89 -10.62 6.91
CA SER A 82 -12.27 -10.27 5.63
C SER A 82 -12.64 -11.23 4.51
N MET A 83 -12.81 -12.52 4.79
CA MET A 83 -13.22 -13.53 3.78
C MET A 83 -14.62 -13.24 3.25
N ASP A 84 -15.58 -12.97 4.12
CA ASP A 84 -16.95 -12.59 3.70
C ASP A 84 -16.94 -11.37 2.77
N ARG A 85 -16.11 -10.40 3.09
CA ARG A 85 -15.94 -9.18 2.25
C ARG A 85 -15.29 -9.49 0.90
N ILE A 86 -14.28 -10.37 0.89
CA ILE A 86 -13.60 -10.80 -0.35
C ILE A 86 -14.60 -11.46 -1.30
N ASP A 87 -15.46 -12.32 -0.81
CA ASP A 87 -16.45 -13.01 -1.62
C ASP A 87 -17.45 -12.04 -2.25
N VAL A 88 -17.96 -11.08 -1.48
CA VAL A 88 -18.88 -10.05 -2.00
C VAL A 88 -18.19 -9.20 -3.09
N VAL A 89 -16.95 -8.77 -2.85
CA VAL A 89 -16.19 -7.95 -3.80
C VAL A 89 -15.84 -8.75 -5.04
N SER A 90 -15.39 -10.00 -4.89
CA SER A 90 -15.04 -10.88 -6.01
C SER A 90 -16.23 -11.14 -6.91
N ASN A 91 -17.39 -11.47 -6.35
CA ASN A 91 -18.63 -11.68 -7.09
C ASN A 91 -19.06 -10.41 -7.85
N ALA A 92 -18.99 -9.25 -7.19
CA ALA A 92 -19.30 -7.98 -7.82
C ALA A 92 -18.34 -7.63 -8.97
N MET A 93 -17.06 -7.96 -8.83
CA MET A 93 -16.04 -7.75 -9.87
C MET A 93 -16.28 -8.68 -11.08
N GLU A 94 -16.60 -9.94 -10.81
CA GLU A 94 -16.87 -10.94 -11.84
C GLU A 94 -18.10 -10.55 -12.67
N LEU A 95 -19.19 -10.15 -12.01
CA LEU A 95 -20.41 -9.64 -12.67
C LEU A 95 -20.15 -8.40 -13.54
N ARG A 96 -19.18 -7.56 -13.16
CA ARG A 96 -18.73 -6.41 -13.95
C ARG A 96 -17.72 -6.77 -15.04
N GLY A 97 -17.46 -8.05 -15.28
CA GLY A 97 -16.56 -8.55 -16.31
C GLY A 97 -15.09 -8.22 -16.04
N PHE A 98 -14.67 -8.19 -14.78
CA PHE A 98 -13.28 -8.02 -14.44
C PHE A 98 -12.46 -9.22 -14.95
N GLY A 99 -11.35 -8.93 -15.65
CA GLY A 99 -10.50 -9.99 -16.21
C GLY A 99 -10.86 -10.42 -17.63
N LYS A 100 -12.04 -10.05 -18.17
CA LYS A 100 -12.50 -10.43 -19.51
C LYS A 100 -11.66 -9.82 -20.64
N HIS A 101 -11.12 -8.62 -20.44
CA HIS A 101 -10.33 -7.90 -21.44
C HIS A 101 -8.87 -7.78 -21.01
N LYS A 102 -7.92 -7.84 -21.95
CA LYS A 102 -6.48 -7.71 -21.69
C LYS A 102 -6.04 -6.28 -21.33
N LYS A 103 -6.78 -5.27 -21.78
CA LYS A 103 -6.51 -3.85 -21.53
C LYS A 103 -7.77 -3.16 -21.03
N ARG A 104 -7.62 -2.22 -20.10
CA ARG A 104 -8.71 -1.36 -19.61
C ARG A 104 -8.28 0.11 -19.63
N THR A 105 -9.26 0.99 -19.85
CA THR A 105 -9.10 2.44 -19.71
C THR A 105 -9.29 2.84 -18.24
N TRP A 106 -8.53 3.84 -17.79
CA TRP A 106 -8.62 4.38 -16.45
C TRP A 106 -9.36 5.71 -16.46
N TYR A 107 -10.45 5.81 -15.72
CA TYR A 107 -11.25 7.02 -15.63
C TYR A 107 -10.48 8.19 -15.01
N MET A 108 -9.67 7.93 -13.98
CA MET A 108 -8.87 8.92 -13.23
C MET A 108 -7.42 9.01 -13.73
N GLY A 109 -7.10 8.46 -14.90
CA GLY A 109 -5.74 8.49 -15.43
C GLY A 109 -5.34 9.90 -15.89
N LYS A 110 -4.53 10.63 -15.14
CA LYS A 110 -3.94 11.90 -15.55
C LYS A 110 -2.74 11.66 -16.48
N PRO A 111 -2.65 12.31 -17.65
CA PRO A 111 -1.45 12.27 -18.46
C PRO A 111 -0.29 12.95 -17.73
N LEU A 112 0.95 12.49 -17.99
CA LEU A 112 2.14 13.17 -17.50
C LEU A 112 2.19 14.58 -18.10
N ALA A 113 2.33 15.59 -17.27
CA ALA A 113 2.49 16.97 -17.69
C ALA A 113 3.95 17.23 -18.09
N ALA A 114 4.19 18.29 -18.88
CA ALA A 114 5.55 18.71 -19.24
C ALA A 114 6.44 18.99 -17.99
N ALA A 115 5.82 19.45 -16.90
CA ALA A 115 6.50 19.64 -15.62
C ALA A 115 7.04 18.33 -15.02
N ASP A 116 6.32 17.22 -15.18
CA ASP A 116 6.74 15.90 -14.66
C ASP A 116 8.00 15.42 -15.38
N TYR A 117 8.07 15.63 -16.70
CA TYR A 117 9.27 15.33 -17.50
C TYR A 117 10.45 16.22 -17.10
N ALA A 118 10.21 17.50 -16.85
CA ALA A 118 11.26 18.42 -16.39
C ALA A 118 11.85 17.96 -15.05
N VAL A 119 11.00 17.59 -14.08
CA VAL A 119 11.44 17.07 -12.78
C VAL A 119 12.24 15.78 -12.94
N LEU A 120 11.79 14.85 -13.78
CA LEU A 120 12.52 13.60 -14.06
C LEU A 120 13.90 13.85 -14.65
N ILE A 121 13.99 14.74 -15.62
CA ILE A 121 15.27 15.10 -16.27
C ILE A 121 16.22 15.76 -15.26
N VAL A 122 15.74 16.72 -14.48
CA VAL A 122 16.55 17.40 -13.44
C VAL A 122 17.05 16.41 -12.39
N THR A 123 16.18 15.52 -11.92
CA THR A 123 16.56 14.50 -10.94
C THR A 123 17.58 13.51 -11.50
N ALA A 124 17.40 13.08 -12.75
CA ALA A 124 18.36 12.19 -13.43
C ALA A 124 19.71 12.88 -13.65
N ALA A 125 19.72 14.14 -14.08
CA ALA A 125 20.94 14.91 -14.25
C ALA A 125 21.68 15.11 -12.92
N PHE A 126 20.96 15.48 -11.87
CA PHE A 126 21.53 15.62 -10.53
C PHE A 126 22.14 14.31 -10.01
N SER A 127 21.44 13.20 -10.19
CA SER A 127 21.93 11.88 -9.80
C SER A 127 23.17 11.48 -10.59
N ALA A 128 23.21 11.76 -11.89
CA ALA A 128 24.36 11.48 -12.74
C ALA A 128 25.60 12.30 -12.32
N VAL A 129 25.42 13.59 -12.03
CA VAL A 129 26.50 14.47 -11.54
C VAL A 129 27.03 14.00 -10.18
N ALA A 130 26.11 13.64 -9.25
CA ALA A 130 26.51 13.12 -7.93
C ALA A 130 27.32 11.82 -8.05
N LEU A 131 26.91 10.91 -8.93
CA LEU A 131 27.66 9.69 -9.21
C LEU A 131 29.04 10.00 -9.83
N MET A 132 29.10 10.89 -10.82
CA MET A 132 30.39 11.30 -11.43
C MET A 132 31.38 11.85 -10.39
N ILE A 133 30.90 12.75 -9.51
CA ILE A 133 31.73 13.32 -8.45
C ILE A 133 32.21 12.23 -7.48
N THR A 134 31.33 11.31 -7.10
CA THR A 134 31.66 10.20 -6.19
C THR A 134 32.72 9.28 -6.79
N PHE A 135 32.58 8.93 -8.08
CA PHE A 135 33.55 8.06 -8.75
C PHE A 135 34.90 8.80 -9.06
N SER A 136 34.87 10.09 -9.37
CA SER A 136 36.10 10.85 -9.65
C SER A 136 36.95 11.11 -8.40
N ASN A 137 36.31 11.25 -7.23
CA ASN A 137 37.01 11.46 -5.95
C ASN A 137 37.52 10.17 -5.29
N GLY A 138 37.37 9.00 -5.93
CA GLY A 138 37.96 7.73 -5.48
C GLY A 138 37.48 7.20 -4.11
N SER A 139 36.59 7.89 -3.42
CA SER A 139 36.05 7.45 -2.16
C SER A 139 34.55 7.11 -2.28
N ARG A 140 34.23 5.90 -1.90
CA ARG A 140 32.85 5.36 -1.90
C ARG A 140 31.95 6.05 -0.88
N PHE A 141 32.57 6.76 0.08
CA PHE A 141 31.89 7.56 1.08
C PHE A 141 32.66 8.86 1.28
N TYR A 142 31.99 10.01 1.13
CA TYR A 142 32.54 11.28 1.53
C TYR A 142 32.64 11.31 3.06
N ASN A 143 33.84 11.29 3.58
CA ASN A 143 34.12 11.49 5.00
C ASN A 143 34.72 12.90 5.19
N PRO A 144 33.93 13.88 5.69
CA PRO A 144 34.40 15.26 5.85
C PRO A 144 35.39 15.46 6.99
N PHE A 145 35.78 14.37 7.71
CA PHE A 145 36.64 14.42 8.88
C PHE A 145 38.00 13.67 8.68
N VAL A 146 38.39 13.36 7.44
CA VAL A 146 39.72 12.81 7.13
C VAL A 146 40.49 13.78 6.25
#